data_876d389d4621d99389550c728f2db954
#
_entry.id   876d389d4621d99389550c728f2db954
#
_cell.length_a   1.000
_cell.length_b   1.000
_cell.length_c   1.000
_cell.angle_alpha   90.00
_cell.angle_beta   90.00
_cell.angle_gamma   90.00
#
_symmetry.space_group_name_H-M   'P 1'
#
loop_
_entity.id
_entity.type
_entity.pdbx_description
1 polymer ?
#
loop_
_entity_poly.entity_id
_entity_poly.type
_entity_poly.pdbx_seq_one_letter_code
_entity_poly.pdbx_strand_id
1 'polypeptide(L)'
;MAQDPRTWRWMRQNGHESRDEFHRWWEGVDLGFAHHLDGKLVGHTSFLNDRPEDRVVEIGNTWLHPSAWGTGANTEAKYLLLKHAIEDGGYLRVEFKTDAANERSRPALLGVGAQFEGIARKHMLVRGGQRRDSAWYAVIDDDWPAAKASLERRLGYGPP
;
A
#
# COMPACT_ATOMS: atom_id res chain seq x y z
N MET A 1 -7.76 -9.72 14.21
CA MET A 1 -6.71 -8.77 13.81
C MET A 1 -7.26 -7.51 13.13
N ALA A 2 -8.22 -7.61 12.23
CA ALA A 2 -8.86 -6.43 11.63
C ALA A 2 -9.77 -5.65 12.59
N GLN A 3 -9.91 -6.05 13.85
CA GLN A 3 -10.77 -5.42 14.84
C GLN A 3 -10.16 -4.20 15.56
N ASP A 4 -8.85 -3.95 15.38
CA ASP A 4 -8.21 -2.78 15.98
C ASP A 4 -8.56 -1.52 15.19
N PRO A 5 -9.26 -0.52 15.78
CA PRO A 5 -9.69 0.68 15.08
C PRO A 5 -8.54 1.51 14.50
N ARG A 6 -7.35 1.42 15.09
CA ARG A 6 -6.15 2.12 14.59
C ARG A 6 -5.74 1.64 13.20
N THR A 7 -6.03 0.38 12.86
CA THR A 7 -5.80 -0.22 11.53
C THR A 7 -6.59 0.50 10.44
N TRP A 8 -7.82 0.91 10.76
CA TRP A 8 -8.78 1.47 9.81
C TRP A 8 -8.81 3.01 9.75
N ARG A 9 -8.07 3.67 10.62
CA ARG A 9 -8.10 5.14 10.75
C ARG A 9 -7.99 5.89 9.41
N TRP A 10 -7.23 5.36 8.47
CA TRP A 10 -6.95 6.00 7.18
C TRP A 10 -7.59 5.27 6.00
N MET A 11 -8.36 4.21 6.27
CA MET A 11 -9.08 3.46 5.25
C MET A 11 -10.40 4.16 4.88
N ARG A 12 -10.93 3.83 3.71
CA ARG A 12 -12.20 4.38 3.24
C ARG A 12 -13.39 3.88 4.07
N GLN A 13 -13.34 2.63 4.50
CA GLN A 13 -14.34 1.94 5.31
C GLN A 13 -13.80 1.67 6.72
N ASN A 14 -14.70 1.33 7.65
CA ASN A 14 -14.39 0.96 9.03
C ASN A 14 -14.58 -0.55 9.25
N GLY A 15 -13.80 -1.39 8.60
CA GLY A 15 -13.96 -2.84 8.67
C GLY A 15 -13.81 -3.47 10.08
N HIS A 16 -13.50 -2.66 11.11
CA HIS A 16 -13.47 -3.11 12.51
C HIS A 16 -14.82 -3.03 13.21
N GLU A 17 -15.77 -2.25 12.69
CA GLU A 17 -17.06 -1.99 13.37
C GLU A 17 -17.97 -3.22 13.38
N SER A 18 -17.97 -3.99 12.30
CA SER A 18 -18.73 -5.23 12.21
C SER A 18 -18.15 -6.17 11.16
N ARG A 19 -18.61 -7.44 11.22
CA ARG A 19 -18.27 -8.43 10.18
C ARG A 19 -18.78 -7.99 8.80
N ASP A 20 -19.97 -7.39 8.76
CA ASP A 20 -20.58 -6.95 7.49
C ASP A 20 -19.82 -5.77 6.88
N GLU A 21 -19.32 -4.83 7.68
CA GLU A 21 -18.43 -3.75 7.22
C GLU A 21 -17.12 -4.32 6.65
N PHE A 22 -16.54 -5.31 7.30
CA PHE A 22 -15.36 -5.99 6.80
C PHE A 22 -15.65 -6.71 5.48
N HIS A 23 -16.78 -7.42 5.36
CA HIS A 23 -17.18 -8.09 4.13
C HIS A 23 -17.40 -7.10 2.98
N ARG A 24 -18.08 -5.99 3.22
CA ARG A 24 -18.26 -4.92 2.21
C ARG A 24 -16.94 -4.35 1.71
N TRP A 25 -15.97 -4.19 2.60
CA TRP A 25 -14.62 -3.80 2.21
C TRP A 25 -13.95 -4.89 1.37
N TRP A 26 -14.07 -6.15 1.79
CA TRP A 26 -13.47 -7.30 1.10
C TRP A 26 -14.04 -7.53 -0.30
N GLU A 27 -15.34 -7.34 -0.50
CA GLU A 27 -16.01 -7.46 -1.81
C GLU A 27 -15.46 -6.47 -2.86
N GLY A 28 -14.85 -5.38 -2.44
CA GLY A 28 -14.17 -4.40 -3.30
C GLY A 28 -12.69 -4.70 -3.54
N VAL A 29 -12.21 -5.90 -3.17
CA VAL A 29 -10.81 -6.31 -3.36
C VAL A 29 -10.71 -7.30 -4.53
N ASP A 30 -10.14 -6.85 -5.66
CA ASP A 30 -9.98 -7.71 -6.85
C ASP A 30 -8.82 -8.70 -6.67
N LEU A 31 -7.62 -8.19 -6.37
CA LEU A 31 -6.41 -9.00 -6.17
C LEU A 31 -5.71 -8.60 -4.87
N GLY A 32 -5.97 -9.35 -3.81
CA GLY A 32 -5.48 -9.11 -2.47
C GLY A 32 -4.40 -10.08 -2.01
N PHE A 33 -3.49 -9.57 -1.19
CA PHE A 33 -2.37 -10.32 -0.61
C PHE A 33 -2.41 -10.21 0.92
N ALA A 34 -2.35 -11.35 1.58
CA ALA A 34 -2.27 -11.44 3.03
C ALA A 34 -0.82 -11.27 3.49
N HIS A 35 -0.60 -10.41 4.48
CA HIS A 35 0.70 -10.29 5.13
C HIS A 35 0.80 -11.23 6.32
N HIS A 36 1.80 -12.08 6.33
CA HIS A 36 2.13 -12.94 7.47
C HIS A 36 3.46 -12.52 8.08
N LEU A 37 3.52 -12.46 9.40
CA LEU A 37 4.73 -12.25 10.20
C LEU A 37 4.80 -13.37 11.23
N ASP A 38 5.86 -14.16 11.23
CA ASP A 38 6.03 -15.34 12.10
C ASP A 38 4.81 -16.30 12.05
N GLY A 39 4.29 -16.54 10.83
CA GLY A 39 3.14 -17.42 10.58
C GLY A 39 1.79 -16.84 10.98
N LYS A 40 1.72 -15.61 11.49
CA LYS A 40 0.48 -14.94 11.88
C LYS A 40 0.05 -13.94 10.80
N LEU A 41 -1.23 -13.98 10.44
CA LEU A 41 -1.82 -12.95 9.58
C LEU A 41 -1.75 -11.59 10.29
N VAL A 42 -1.07 -10.60 9.71
CA VAL A 42 -0.90 -9.28 10.31
C VAL A 42 -1.39 -8.13 9.44
N GLY A 43 -1.82 -8.39 8.22
CA GLY A 43 -2.25 -7.31 7.34
C GLY A 43 -2.67 -7.76 5.95
N HIS A 44 -2.93 -6.78 5.12
CA HIS A 44 -3.38 -6.95 3.76
C HIS A 44 -2.87 -5.81 2.87
N THR A 45 -2.70 -6.09 1.59
CA THR A 45 -2.53 -5.11 0.52
C THR A 45 -3.13 -5.64 -0.77
N SER A 46 -3.38 -4.79 -1.76
CA SER A 46 -3.97 -5.19 -3.05
C SER A 46 -3.28 -4.51 -4.22
N PHE A 47 -3.33 -5.14 -5.39
CA PHE A 47 -3.32 -4.41 -6.65
C PHE A 47 -4.71 -3.83 -6.92
N LEU A 48 -4.76 -2.63 -7.46
CA LEU A 48 -5.97 -1.86 -7.74
C LEU A 48 -5.79 -1.09 -9.05
N ASN A 49 -6.91 -0.68 -9.63
CA ASN A 49 -6.92 0.26 -10.76
C ASN A 49 -5.94 -0.15 -11.88
N ASP A 50 -5.94 -1.43 -12.22
CA ASP A 50 -5.11 -1.96 -13.30
C ASP A 50 -5.50 -1.34 -14.64
N ARG A 51 -4.51 -0.77 -15.33
CA ARG A 51 -4.63 -0.16 -16.67
C ARG A 51 -3.57 -0.78 -17.58
N PRO A 52 -3.80 -2.00 -18.08
CA PRO A 52 -2.80 -2.73 -18.84
C PRO A 52 -2.37 -2.03 -20.14
N GLU A 53 -3.27 -1.29 -20.80
CA GLU A 53 -2.95 -0.51 -21.99
C GLU A 53 -1.93 0.59 -21.73
N ASP A 54 -1.98 1.20 -20.53
CA ASP A 54 -1.03 2.21 -20.05
C ASP A 54 0.15 1.59 -19.32
N ARG A 55 0.10 0.29 -19.01
CA ARG A 55 1.08 -0.44 -18.18
C ARG A 55 1.24 0.21 -16.80
N VAL A 56 0.09 0.55 -16.17
CA VAL A 56 0.01 1.22 -14.88
C VAL A 56 -0.87 0.42 -13.93
N VAL A 57 -0.42 0.24 -12.70
CA VAL A 57 -1.18 -0.39 -11.62
C VAL A 57 -1.01 0.36 -10.31
N GLU A 58 -1.99 0.31 -9.44
CA GLU A 58 -1.90 0.87 -8.08
C GLU A 58 -1.68 -0.24 -7.05
N ILE A 59 -0.80 -0.01 -6.08
CA ILE A 59 -0.72 -0.81 -4.86
C ILE A 59 -1.40 -0.04 -3.72
N GLY A 60 -2.52 -0.55 -3.25
CA GLY A 60 -3.34 0.11 -2.24
C GLY A 60 -4.10 -0.85 -1.32
N ASN A 61 -5.16 -0.34 -0.68
CA ASN A 61 -5.92 -1.08 0.34
C ASN A 61 -5.03 -1.71 1.43
N THR A 62 -3.88 -1.08 1.71
CA THR A 62 -2.90 -1.61 2.66
C THR A 62 -3.30 -1.27 4.08
N TRP A 63 -3.46 -2.28 4.90
CA TRP A 63 -3.55 -2.12 6.34
C TRP A 63 -2.68 -3.17 7.04
N LEU A 64 -2.15 -2.80 8.19
CA LEU A 64 -1.37 -3.67 9.07
C LEU A 64 -1.88 -3.52 10.51
N HIS A 65 -1.97 -4.64 11.20
CA HIS A 65 -2.18 -4.64 12.63
C HIS A 65 -1.03 -3.89 13.33
N PRO A 66 -1.28 -3.13 14.40
CA PRO A 66 -0.24 -2.36 15.09
C PRO A 66 1.00 -3.15 15.51
N SER A 67 0.85 -4.46 15.81
CA SER A 67 2.00 -5.32 16.15
C SER A 67 3.02 -5.49 15.03
N ALA A 68 2.63 -5.22 13.78
CA ALA A 68 3.53 -5.32 12.62
C ALA A 68 4.09 -3.96 12.19
N TRP A 69 3.74 -2.88 12.89
CA TRP A 69 4.29 -1.57 12.57
C TRP A 69 5.77 -1.49 12.97
N GLY A 70 6.61 -0.97 12.09
CA GLY A 70 8.04 -0.84 12.33
C GLY A 70 8.85 -2.13 12.20
N THR A 71 8.23 -3.26 11.86
CA THR A 71 8.92 -4.57 11.76
C THR A 71 9.59 -4.83 10.41
N GLY A 72 9.44 -3.98 9.42
CA GLY A 72 9.87 -4.25 8.04
C GLY A 72 8.85 -4.97 7.17
N ALA A 73 7.82 -5.61 7.74
CA ALA A 73 6.82 -6.39 6.98
C ALA A 73 6.17 -5.61 5.83
N ASN A 74 5.83 -4.33 6.05
CA ASN A 74 5.28 -3.49 4.97
C ASN A 74 6.32 -3.18 3.88
N THR A 75 7.57 -2.97 4.27
CA THR A 75 8.67 -2.69 3.33
C THR A 75 8.92 -3.90 2.44
N GLU A 76 8.97 -5.08 3.03
CA GLU A 76 9.15 -6.34 2.30
C GLU A 76 7.98 -6.62 1.35
N ALA A 77 6.74 -6.47 1.82
CA ALA A 77 5.57 -6.65 0.98
C ALA A 77 5.57 -5.67 -0.21
N LYS A 78 5.91 -4.41 0.01
CA LYS A 78 6.02 -3.42 -1.09
C LYS A 78 7.15 -3.76 -2.06
N TYR A 79 8.30 -4.22 -1.55
CA TYR A 79 9.40 -4.69 -2.39
C TYR A 79 8.95 -5.84 -3.30
N LEU A 80 8.30 -6.87 -2.75
CA LEU A 80 7.84 -8.02 -3.52
C LEU A 80 6.80 -7.64 -4.58
N LEU A 81 5.83 -6.78 -4.23
CA LEU A 81 4.81 -6.33 -5.16
C LEU A 81 5.35 -5.42 -6.26
N LEU A 82 6.25 -4.49 -5.93
CA LEU A 82 6.94 -3.64 -6.90
C LEU A 82 7.77 -4.49 -7.86
N LYS A 83 8.55 -5.44 -7.33
CA LYS A 83 9.33 -6.36 -8.14
C LYS A 83 8.44 -7.15 -9.10
N HIS A 84 7.36 -7.72 -8.58
CA HIS A 84 6.42 -8.50 -9.40
C HIS A 84 5.76 -7.61 -10.49
N ALA A 85 5.28 -6.43 -10.14
CA ALA A 85 4.65 -5.55 -11.11
C ALA A 85 5.62 -5.12 -12.22
N ILE A 86 6.81 -4.64 -11.86
CA ILE A 86 7.74 -4.05 -12.82
C ILE A 86 8.53 -5.12 -13.57
N GLU A 87 9.12 -6.12 -12.85
CA GLU A 87 10.01 -7.10 -13.51
C GLU A 87 9.23 -8.23 -14.18
N ASP A 88 8.20 -8.77 -13.55
CA ASP A 88 7.44 -9.90 -14.09
C ASP A 88 6.26 -9.43 -14.95
N GLY A 89 5.52 -8.41 -14.49
CA GLY A 89 4.35 -7.86 -15.15
C GLY A 89 4.65 -6.83 -16.23
N GLY A 90 5.87 -6.28 -16.26
CA GLY A 90 6.29 -5.28 -17.23
C GLY A 90 5.57 -3.93 -17.10
N TYR A 91 5.02 -3.62 -15.93
CA TYR A 91 4.42 -2.32 -15.68
C TYR A 91 5.48 -1.21 -15.69
N LEU A 92 5.16 -0.09 -16.34
CA LEU A 92 6.03 1.09 -16.40
C LEU A 92 5.87 1.97 -15.16
N ARG A 93 4.74 1.82 -14.45
CA ARG A 93 4.40 2.69 -13.34
C ARG A 93 3.57 1.96 -12.29
N VAL A 94 3.97 2.07 -11.04
CA VAL A 94 3.21 1.59 -9.88
C VAL A 94 2.82 2.79 -9.02
N GLU A 95 1.51 3.01 -8.90
CA GLU A 95 0.93 4.14 -8.18
C GLU A 95 0.65 3.78 -6.72
N PHE A 96 0.69 4.80 -5.87
CA PHE A 96 0.25 4.74 -4.48
C PHE A 96 -0.54 6.00 -4.14
N LYS A 97 -1.57 5.85 -3.33
CA LYS A 97 -2.23 7.01 -2.74
C LYS A 97 -2.54 6.79 -1.27
N THR A 98 -2.41 7.85 -0.50
CA THR A 98 -2.76 7.84 0.92
C THR A 98 -3.48 9.12 1.28
N ASP A 99 -4.11 9.16 2.45
CA ASP A 99 -4.64 10.41 3.01
C ASP A 99 -3.50 11.41 3.18
N ALA A 100 -3.70 12.65 2.73
CA ALA A 100 -2.66 13.69 2.83
C ALA A 100 -2.23 13.97 4.29
N ALA A 101 -3.11 13.70 5.26
CA ALA A 101 -2.84 13.81 6.68
C ALA A 101 -2.24 12.53 7.31
N ASN A 102 -2.01 11.46 6.54
CA ASN A 102 -1.45 10.22 7.06
C ASN A 102 0.06 10.31 7.23
N GLU A 103 0.49 10.84 8.37
CA GLU A 103 1.89 11.06 8.73
C GLU A 103 2.73 9.77 8.78
N ARG A 104 2.10 8.60 8.90
CA ARG A 104 2.81 7.31 8.90
C ARG A 104 3.01 6.77 7.49
N SER A 105 1.99 6.83 6.64
CA SER A 105 2.05 6.28 5.29
C SER A 105 2.95 7.07 4.37
N ARG A 106 2.90 8.40 4.43
CA ARG A 106 3.68 9.27 3.55
C ARG A 106 5.19 9.02 3.63
N PRO A 107 5.83 9.01 4.82
CA PRO A 107 7.25 8.65 4.92
C PRO A 107 7.53 7.21 4.51
N ALA A 108 6.60 6.27 4.77
CA ALA A 108 6.78 4.88 4.38
C ALA A 108 6.81 4.72 2.84
N LEU A 109 5.99 5.47 2.10
CA LEU A 109 6.00 5.48 0.64
C LEU A 109 7.30 6.07 0.07
N LEU A 110 7.78 7.18 0.63
CA LEU A 110 9.11 7.70 0.28
C LEU A 110 10.20 6.68 0.58
N GLY A 111 10.09 5.98 1.70
CA GLY A 111 11.04 4.94 2.13
C GLY A 111 11.07 3.70 1.24
N VAL A 112 10.08 3.44 0.42
CA VAL A 112 10.11 2.37 -0.61
C VAL A 112 10.55 2.88 -1.99
N GLY A 113 10.97 4.14 -2.08
CA GLY A 113 11.46 4.74 -3.32
C GLY A 113 10.40 5.43 -4.16
N ALA A 114 9.15 5.49 -3.69
CA ALA A 114 8.10 6.19 -4.41
C ALA A 114 8.30 7.71 -4.34
N GLN A 115 8.16 8.39 -5.47
CA GLN A 115 8.26 9.84 -5.57
C GLN A 115 6.89 10.49 -5.32
N PHE A 116 6.88 11.60 -4.59
CA PHE A 116 5.66 12.39 -4.36
C PHE A 116 5.31 13.20 -5.61
N GLU A 117 4.06 13.13 -6.05
CA GLU A 117 3.61 13.79 -7.27
C GLU A 117 2.58 14.90 -7.04
N GLY A 118 1.95 14.92 -5.86
CA GLY A 118 1.01 16.01 -5.55
C GLY A 118 -0.13 15.62 -4.63
N ILE A 119 -1.01 16.61 -4.37
CA ILE A 119 -2.21 16.46 -3.56
C ILE A 119 -3.45 16.67 -4.43
N ALA A 120 -4.26 15.63 -4.54
CA ALA A 120 -5.61 15.75 -5.09
C ALA A 120 -6.58 16.17 -3.98
N ARG A 121 -7.01 17.44 -4.00
CA ARG A 121 -7.91 17.98 -2.98
C ARG A 121 -9.31 17.44 -3.15
N LYS A 122 -9.99 17.09 -2.03
CA LYS A 122 -11.35 16.54 -2.00
C LYS A 122 -11.52 15.33 -2.94
N HIS A 123 -10.48 14.51 -3.03
CA HIS A 123 -10.39 13.41 -3.99
C HIS A 123 -11.47 12.35 -3.78
N MET A 124 -11.85 12.07 -2.55
CA MET A 124 -12.88 11.09 -2.25
C MET A 124 -13.64 11.39 -0.97
N LEU A 125 -14.80 10.75 -0.82
CA LEU A 125 -15.53 10.67 0.45
C LEU A 125 -15.09 9.41 1.18
N VAL A 126 -14.84 9.56 2.46
CA VAL A 126 -14.52 8.48 3.39
C VAL A 126 -15.48 8.52 4.56
N ARG A 127 -15.53 7.48 5.33
CA ARG A 127 -16.28 7.32 6.59
C ARG A 127 -17.20 8.50 6.97
N GLY A 128 -18.51 8.29 6.95
CA GLY A 128 -19.48 9.31 7.33
C GLY A 128 -19.53 10.55 6.43
N GLY A 129 -19.06 10.44 5.18
CA GLY A 129 -19.11 11.53 4.20
C GLY A 129 -17.99 12.57 4.37
N GLN A 130 -16.95 12.29 5.16
CA GLN A 130 -15.80 13.17 5.29
C GLN A 130 -15.05 13.30 3.96
N ARG A 131 -14.62 14.51 3.63
CA ARG A 131 -13.80 14.78 2.44
C ARG A 131 -12.35 14.48 2.75
N ARG A 132 -11.71 13.68 1.88
CA ARG A 132 -10.30 13.33 1.97
C ARG A 132 -9.51 13.99 0.85
N ASP A 133 -8.42 14.63 1.20
CA ASP A 133 -7.35 14.99 0.27
C ASP A 133 -6.40 13.79 0.16
N SER A 134 -5.98 13.43 -1.05
CA SER A 134 -5.09 12.30 -1.26
C SER A 134 -3.74 12.75 -1.77
N ALA A 135 -2.69 12.30 -1.10
CA ALA A 135 -1.31 12.42 -1.56
C ALA A 135 -0.99 11.26 -2.51
N TRP A 136 -0.52 11.59 -3.71
CA TRP A 136 -0.15 10.66 -4.76
C TRP A 136 1.35 10.48 -4.81
N TYR A 137 1.75 9.24 -5.06
CA TYR A 137 3.13 8.80 -5.20
C TYR A 137 3.22 7.76 -6.31
N ALA A 138 4.40 7.61 -6.92
CA ALA A 138 4.66 6.53 -7.86
C ALA A 138 6.11 6.04 -7.78
N VAL A 139 6.31 4.79 -8.20
CA VAL A 139 7.59 4.25 -8.64
C VAL A 139 7.43 3.95 -10.13
N ILE A 140 8.33 4.50 -10.96
CA ILE A 140 8.40 4.17 -12.38
C ILE A 140 9.54 3.17 -12.64
N ASP A 141 9.51 2.52 -13.80
CA ASP A 141 10.50 1.52 -14.18
C ASP A 141 11.93 2.10 -14.21
N ASP A 142 12.10 3.36 -14.61
CA ASP A 142 13.40 4.07 -14.58
C ASP A 142 13.95 4.26 -13.15
N ASP A 143 13.07 4.46 -12.15
CA ASP A 143 13.45 4.63 -10.74
C ASP A 143 13.69 3.29 -10.03
N TRP A 144 13.11 2.21 -10.57
CA TRP A 144 13.07 0.91 -9.90
C TRP A 144 14.46 0.33 -9.58
N PRO A 145 15.48 0.37 -10.45
CA PRO A 145 16.80 -0.17 -10.12
C PRO A 145 17.40 0.44 -8.84
N ALA A 146 17.26 1.76 -8.66
CA ALA A 146 17.77 2.46 -7.48
C ALA A 146 16.92 2.14 -6.23
N ALA A 147 15.59 2.14 -6.37
CA ALA A 147 14.66 1.79 -5.31
C ALA A 147 14.87 0.34 -4.84
N LYS A 148 14.99 -0.60 -5.78
CA LYS A 148 15.28 -2.01 -5.53
C LYS A 148 16.55 -2.20 -4.71
N ALA A 149 17.66 -1.64 -5.17
CA ALA A 149 18.96 -1.76 -4.48
C ALA A 149 18.90 -1.20 -3.04
N SER A 150 18.15 -0.10 -2.82
CA SER A 150 17.94 0.46 -1.50
C SER A 150 17.10 -0.47 -0.59
N LEU A 151 16.02 -1.03 -1.14
CA LEU A 151 15.14 -1.95 -0.42
C LEU A 151 15.85 -3.25 -0.06
N GLU A 152 16.61 -3.83 -0.99
CA GLU A 152 17.38 -5.06 -0.76
C GLU A 152 18.40 -4.89 0.37
N ARG A 153 19.15 -3.78 0.39
CA ARG A 153 20.06 -3.47 1.51
C ARG A 153 19.32 -3.39 2.85
N ARG A 154 18.15 -2.73 2.89
CA ARG A 154 17.36 -2.58 4.12
C ARG A 154 16.74 -3.88 4.60
N LEU A 155 16.44 -4.79 3.68
CA LEU A 155 15.83 -6.10 3.97
C LEU A 155 16.88 -7.19 4.20
N GLY A 156 18.17 -6.90 3.96
CA GLY A 156 19.24 -7.88 4.09
C GLY A 156 19.28 -8.91 2.95
N TYR A 157 18.73 -8.58 1.78
CA TYR A 157 18.69 -9.42 0.57
C TYR A 157 19.90 -9.21 -0.35
N GLY A 158 20.71 -8.21 -0.08
CA GLY A 158 21.94 -7.95 -0.84
C GLY A 158 23.06 -8.93 -0.50
N PRO A 159 24.11 -9.00 -1.33
CA PRO A 159 25.33 -9.74 -0.99
C PRO A 159 25.91 -9.20 0.33
N PRO A 160 26.54 -10.06 1.13
CA PRO A 160 27.17 -9.68 2.40
C PRO A 160 28.26 -8.63 2.22
#